data_639c3b9d20af7071cb0e66ca1c3105af
#
_entry.id   639c3b9d20af7071cb0e66ca1c3105af
#
_cell.length_a   1.000
_cell.length_b   1.000
_cell.length_c   1.000
_cell.angle_alpha   90.00
_cell.angle_beta   90.00
_cell.angle_gamma   90.00
#
_symmetry.space_group_name_H-M   'P 1'
#
loop_
_entity.id
_entity.type
_entity.pdbx_description
1 polymer ?
#
loop_
_entity_poly.entity_id
_entity_poly.type
_entity_poly.pdbx_seq_one_letter_code
_entity_poly.pdbx_strand_id
1 'polypeptide(L)'
;MGNRVVSQAIPKVDYKALVTGKAVYTADLAAKDSLVVKVLRSPHAHALIQDINLTRAELVPDIECILTYKDCPDKRFTMAGQTYPEPSPYDRLILDQRVRFVGDAVAIVAGRTKEAVNKALKLIKVKYEVLEPVLDFHKAKDNPILVHPEENWKSLCPVGADNKRNLCAHDSCEEGDIEAVLANCEYIIDQVYHTKANQQA
;
A
#
# COMPACT_ATOMS: atom_id res chain seq x y z
N MET A 1 -16.79 30.15 35.95
CA MET A 1 -17.68 29.86 34.80
C MET A 1 -17.50 28.41 34.43
N GLY A 2 -18.54 27.59 34.46
CA GLY A 2 -18.45 26.17 34.04
C GLY A 2 -18.31 26.09 32.51
N ASN A 3 -17.56 25.10 32.01
CA ASN A 3 -17.45 24.85 30.59
C ASN A 3 -18.80 24.45 30.00
N ARG A 4 -19.17 25.01 28.84
CA ARG A 4 -20.45 24.71 28.16
C ARG A 4 -20.45 23.35 27.46
N VAL A 5 -19.28 22.77 27.19
CA VAL A 5 -19.13 21.55 26.40
C VAL A 5 -18.29 20.51 27.15
N VAL A 6 -17.13 20.89 27.66
CA VAL A 6 -16.22 19.98 28.36
C VAL A 6 -16.88 19.47 29.64
N SER A 7 -16.84 18.15 29.86
CA SER A 7 -17.46 17.42 30.98
C SER A 7 -18.99 17.56 31.05
N GLN A 8 -19.67 17.81 29.91
CA GLN A 8 -21.13 17.83 29.80
C GLN A 8 -21.60 16.62 28.96
N ALA A 9 -22.77 16.08 29.30
CA ALA A 9 -23.45 15.05 28.52
C ALA A 9 -24.07 15.68 27.26
N ILE A 10 -23.28 15.81 26.18
CA ILE A 10 -23.75 16.41 24.93
C ILE A 10 -24.07 15.28 23.93
N PRO A 11 -25.27 15.28 23.32
CA PRO A 11 -25.59 14.31 22.28
C PRO A 11 -24.63 14.43 21.09
N LYS A 12 -24.31 13.30 20.46
CA LYS A 12 -23.54 13.26 19.22
C LYS A 12 -24.24 14.11 18.14
N VAL A 13 -23.49 14.87 17.35
CA VAL A 13 -24.04 15.84 16.38
C VAL A 13 -25.04 15.19 15.41
N ASP A 14 -24.74 13.97 14.98
CA ASP A 14 -25.53 13.20 14.00
C ASP A 14 -26.49 12.16 14.64
N TYR A 15 -26.62 12.11 15.99
CA TYR A 15 -27.40 11.07 16.66
C TYR A 15 -28.84 10.97 16.15
N LYS A 16 -29.48 12.14 15.88
CA LYS A 16 -30.88 12.18 15.41
C LYS A 16 -31.00 11.55 14.01
N ALA A 17 -30.06 11.81 13.11
CA ALA A 17 -30.05 11.19 11.79
C ALA A 17 -29.85 9.68 11.89
N LEU A 18 -28.94 9.22 12.78
CA LEU A 18 -28.67 7.81 12.99
C LEU A 18 -29.89 7.06 13.53
N VAL A 19 -30.52 7.56 14.60
CA VAL A 19 -31.68 6.87 15.23
C VAL A 19 -32.96 6.94 14.40
N THR A 20 -33.06 7.84 13.46
CA THR A 20 -34.22 7.96 12.54
C THR A 20 -33.97 7.33 11.17
N GLY A 21 -32.81 6.68 10.93
CA GLY A 21 -32.45 6.08 9.65
C GLY A 21 -32.23 7.08 8.52
N LYS A 22 -31.92 8.34 8.84
CA LYS A 22 -31.67 9.43 7.88
C LYS A 22 -30.18 9.77 7.71
N ALA A 23 -29.32 8.98 8.33
CA ALA A 23 -27.89 9.14 8.14
C ALA A 23 -27.52 8.85 6.67
N VAL A 24 -26.64 9.70 6.11
CA VAL A 24 -26.17 9.58 4.72
C VAL A 24 -24.68 9.21 4.77
N TYR A 25 -24.31 8.16 4.05
CA TYR A 25 -22.96 7.65 3.93
C TYR A 25 -22.42 7.89 2.52
N THR A 26 -21.12 7.75 2.34
CA THR A 26 -20.47 7.96 1.03
C THR A 26 -21.10 7.14 -0.09
N ALA A 27 -21.50 5.89 0.19
CA ALA A 27 -22.16 5.02 -0.79
C ALA A 27 -23.54 5.54 -1.25
N ASP A 28 -24.27 6.26 -0.38
CA ASP A 28 -25.57 6.84 -0.69
C ASP A 28 -25.46 8.06 -1.62
N LEU A 29 -24.27 8.66 -1.68
CA LEU A 29 -23.97 9.82 -2.51
C LEU A 29 -23.37 9.45 -3.86
N ALA A 30 -23.13 8.16 -4.12
CA ALA A 30 -22.62 7.70 -5.41
C ALA A 30 -23.62 8.02 -6.54
N ALA A 31 -23.12 8.58 -7.66
CA ALA A 31 -23.95 8.86 -8.81
C ALA A 31 -24.49 7.54 -9.38
N LYS A 32 -25.75 7.54 -9.85
CA LYS A 32 -26.45 6.33 -10.32
C LYS A 32 -25.82 5.67 -11.55
N ASP A 33 -25.07 6.46 -12.32
CA ASP A 33 -24.36 6.07 -13.54
C ASP A 33 -22.85 5.88 -13.34
N SER A 34 -22.40 5.88 -12.09
CA SER A 34 -21.00 5.60 -11.75
C SER A 34 -20.59 4.21 -12.20
N LEU A 35 -19.37 4.10 -12.74
CA LEU A 35 -18.79 2.80 -13.06
C LEU A 35 -18.36 2.06 -11.79
N VAL A 36 -18.51 0.75 -11.83
CA VAL A 36 -17.94 -0.17 -10.84
C VAL A 36 -16.50 -0.47 -11.24
N VAL A 37 -15.56 -0.18 -10.34
CA VAL A 37 -14.13 -0.44 -10.56
C VAL A 37 -13.65 -1.49 -9.59
N LYS A 38 -12.92 -2.48 -10.10
CA LYS A 38 -12.22 -3.48 -9.29
C LYS A 38 -10.82 -3.75 -9.80
N VAL A 39 -9.97 -4.23 -8.91
CA VAL A 39 -8.56 -4.52 -9.16
C VAL A 39 -8.34 -6.03 -9.18
N LEU A 40 -7.71 -6.54 -10.25
CA LEU A 40 -7.10 -7.86 -10.26
C LEU A 40 -5.82 -7.82 -9.42
N ARG A 41 -5.68 -8.76 -8.50
CA ARG A 41 -4.56 -8.79 -7.57
C ARG A 41 -3.68 -10.00 -7.78
N SER A 42 -2.38 -9.83 -7.56
CA SER A 42 -1.39 -10.90 -7.67
C SER A 42 -1.57 -11.96 -6.57
N PRO A 43 -1.50 -13.25 -6.91
CA PRO A 43 -1.39 -14.32 -5.94
C PRO A 43 0.07 -14.56 -5.48
N HIS A 44 1.05 -13.92 -6.13
CA HIS A 44 2.48 -14.12 -5.86
C HIS A 44 3.06 -12.98 -5.04
N ALA A 45 3.99 -13.34 -4.15
CA ALA A 45 4.72 -12.38 -3.31
C ALA A 45 5.82 -11.63 -4.08
N HIS A 46 6.40 -12.26 -5.11
CA HIS A 46 7.36 -11.62 -6.01
C HIS A 46 7.31 -12.31 -7.37
N ALA A 47 7.02 -11.56 -8.41
CA ALA A 47 6.98 -12.06 -9.78
C ALA A 47 7.10 -10.95 -10.82
N LEU A 48 7.47 -11.32 -12.04
CA LEU A 48 7.34 -10.48 -13.22
C LEU A 48 6.15 -10.94 -14.05
N ILE A 49 5.33 -9.98 -14.49
CA ILE A 49 4.26 -10.23 -15.43
C ILE A 49 4.87 -10.37 -16.82
N GLN A 50 4.86 -11.59 -17.36
CA GLN A 50 5.36 -11.89 -18.70
C GLN A 50 4.33 -11.55 -19.78
N ASP A 51 3.05 -11.84 -19.49
CA ASP A 51 1.95 -11.56 -20.40
C ASP A 51 0.63 -11.43 -19.65
N ILE A 52 -0.27 -10.59 -20.19
CA ILE A 52 -1.67 -10.46 -19.75
C ILE A 52 -2.57 -10.60 -20.97
N ASN A 53 -3.38 -11.66 -21.00
CA ASN A 53 -4.38 -11.88 -22.04
C ASN A 53 -5.74 -11.37 -21.57
N LEU A 54 -6.24 -10.34 -22.22
CA LEU A 54 -7.50 -9.64 -21.96
C LEU A 54 -8.63 -10.05 -22.92
N THR A 55 -8.33 -10.76 -24.02
CA THR A 55 -9.24 -11.01 -25.17
C THR A 55 -10.64 -11.46 -24.75
N ARG A 56 -10.74 -12.37 -23.77
CA ARG A 56 -12.03 -12.86 -23.30
C ARG A 56 -12.73 -11.92 -22.32
N ALA A 57 -11.93 -11.16 -21.56
CA ALA A 57 -12.44 -10.21 -20.58
C ALA A 57 -13.05 -8.97 -21.25
N GLU A 58 -12.44 -8.49 -22.33
CA GLU A 58 -12.90 -7.34 -23.12
C GLU A 58 -14.23 -7.63 -23.85
N LEU A 59 -14.53 -8.90 -24.15
CA LEU A 59 -15.78 -9.32 -24.77
C LEU A 59 -16.95 -9.42 -23.79
N VAL A 60 -16.74 -9.19 -22.50
CA VAL A 60 -17.83 -9.21 -21.51
C VAL A 60 -18.69 -7.95 -21.71
N PRO A 61 -20.01 -8.09 -21.94
CA PRO A 61 -20.89 -6.92 -22.02
C PRO A 61 -20.78 -6.04 -20.77
N ASP A 62 -20.99 -4.73 -20.93
CA ASP A 62 -20.93 -3.72 -19.87
C ASP A 62 -19.54 -3.47 -19.27
N ILE A 63 -18.47 -3.98 -19.88
CA ILE A 63 -17.10 -3.56 -19.57
C ILE A 63 -16.77 -2.32 -20.41
N GLU A 64 -16.31 -1.27 -19.72
CA GLU A 64 -15.93 0.00 -20.35
C GLU A 64 -14.42 0.07 -20.63
N CYS A 65 -13.59 -0.40 -19.69
CA CYS A 65 -12.16 -0.50 -19.92
C CYS A 65 -11.48 -1.51 -18.99
N ILE A 66 -10.31 -2.00 -19.43
CA ILE A 66 -9.39 -2.80 -18.64
C ILE A 66 -8.01 -2.16 -18.80
N LEU A 67 -7.40 -1.74 -17.70
CA LEU A 67 -6.08 -1.11 -17.68
C LEU A 67 -5.05 -2.06 -17.07
N THR A 68 -3.88 -2.09 -17.68
CA THR A 68 -2.71 -2.88 -17.24
C THR A 68 -1.49 -1.98 -17.06
N TYR A 69 -0.35 -2.53 -16.67
CA TYR A 69 0.89 -1.76 -16.60
C TYR A 69 1.29 -1.11 -17.92
N LYS A 70 0.81 -1.64 -19.07
CA LYS A 70 1.08 -1.10 -20.41
C LYS A 70 0.35 0.22 -20.67
N ASP A 71 -0.74 0.47 -19.94
CA ASP A 71 -1.62 1.62 -20.11
C ASP A 71 -1.31 2.75 -19.11
N CYS A 72 -0.44 2.49 -18.15
CA CYS A 72 -0.09 3.42 -17.09
C CYS A 72 1.23 4.15 -17.38
N PRO A 73 1.35 5.43 -16.99
CA PRO A 73 2.61 6.15 -17.14
C PRO A 73 3.71 5.59 -16.24
N ASP A 74 4.94 5.52 -16.75
CA ASP A 74 6.14 5.18 -15.96
C ASP A 74 6.59 6.38 -15.10
N LYS A 75 5.72 6.79 -14.19
CA LYS A 75 5.99 7.87 -13.23
C LYS A 75 5.78 7.36 -11.82
N ARG A 76 6.87 7.23 -11.09
CA ARG A 76 6.82 6.77 -9.70
C ARG A 76 6.25 7.81 -8.75
N PHE A 77 5.52 7.35 -7.76
CA PHE A 77 4.96 8.14 -6.68
C PHE A 77 5.18 7.42 -5.34
N THR A 78 4.94 8.11 -4.25
CA THR A 78 4.90 7.53 -2.90
C THR A 78 3.47 7.38 -2.42
N MET A 79 3.20 6.35 -1.60
CA MET A 79 1.90 6.16 -0.96
C MET A 79 1.69 7.08 0.25
N ALA A 80 2.76 7.60 0.84
CA ALA A 80 2.68 8.65 1.83
C ALA A 80 2.30 9.98 1.17
N GLY A 81 1.79 10.93 1.91
CA GLY A 81 1.31 12.18 1.31
C GLY A 81 1.02 13.24 2.35
N GLN A 82 1.79 13.25 3.44
CA GLN A 82 1.59 14.18 4.56
C GLN A 82 2.49 15.41 4.47
N THR A 83 3.61 15.32 3.76
CA THR A 83 4.61 16.40 3.65
C THR A 83 5.16 16.51 2.23
N TYR A 84 5.94 17.58 1.97
CA TYR A 84 6.76 17.70 0.78
C TYR A 84 8.08 18.40 1.15
N PRO A 85 9.25 17.84 0.79
CA PRO A 85 9.41 16.53 0.20
C PRO A 85 8.98 15.41 1.16
N GLU A 86 8.39 14.35 0.62
CA GLU A 86 7.94 13.21 1.42
C GLU A 86 9.14 12.33 1.78
N PRO A 87 9.33 11.94 3.07
CA PRO A 87 10.44 11.09 3.49
C PRO A 87 10.37 9.66 2.93
N SER A 88 9.18 9.17 2.57
CA SER A 88 9.04 7.85 1.95
C SER A 88 9.57 7.85 0.52
N PRO A 89 10.24 6.77 0.07
CA PRO A 89 10.72 6.65 -1.30
C PRO A 89 9.59 6.72 -2.35
N TYR A 90 9.93 7.21 -3.53
CA TYR A 90 9.07 7.17 -4.73
C TYR A 90 9.32 5.84 -5.45
N ASP A 91 8.65 4.81 -4.98
CA ASP A 91 8.87 3.41 -5.34
C ASP A 91 7.69 2.73 -6.04
N ARG A 92 6.53 3.42 -6.13
CA ARG A 92 5.29 2.86 -6.67
C ARG A 92 4.97 3.38 -8.06
N LEU A 93 4.44 2.49 -8.91
CA LEU A 93 3.68 2.81 -10.11
C LEU A 93 2.19 2.54 -9.85
N ILE A 94 1.30 3.10 -10.65
CA ILE A 94 -0.15 2.82 -10.57
C ILE A 94 -0.40 1.34 -10.77
N LEU A 95 0.16 0.77 -11.85
CA LEU A 95 0.29 -0.66 -12.10
C LEU A 95 1.73 -0.92 -12.55
N ASP A 96 2.32 -1.98 -12.06
CA ASP A 96 3.71 -2.33 -12.37
C ASP A 96 3.78 -3.72 -13.01
N GLN A 97 4.77 -3.92 -13.87
CA GLN A 97 5.08 -5.24 -14.41
C GLN A 97 5.65 -6.17 -13.34
N ARG A 98 6.32 -5.61 -12.32
CA ARG A 98 6.81 -6.34 -11.16
C ARG A 98 5.81 -6.28 -10.03
N VAL A 99 5.35 -7.43 -9.56
CA VAL A 99 4.55 -7.55 -8.34
C VAL A 99 5.47 -7.89 -7.17
N ARG A 100 5.24 -7.26 -6.01
CA ARG A 100 6.17 -7.30 -4.85
C ARG A 100 5.54 -7.83 -3.58
N PHE A 101 4.23 -8.08 -3.58
CA PHE A 101 3.54 -8.71 -2.44
C PHE A 101 2.26 -9.41 -2.92
N VAL A 102 1.78 -10.37 -2.13
CA VAL A 102 0.48 -11.01 -2.37
C VAL A 102 -0.63 -9.97 -2.25
N GLY A 103 -1.40 -9.80 -3.32
CA GLY A 103 -2.43 -8.75 -3.38
C GLY A 103 -2.00 -7.47 -4.10
N ASP A 104 -0.77 -7.40 -4.65
CA ASP A 104 -0.33 -6.29 -5.48
C ASP A 104 -1.23 -6.12 -6.72
N ALA A 105 -1.40 -4.88 -7.18
CA ALA A 105 -2.31 -4.56 -8.27
C ALA A 105 -1.72 -4.99 -9.61
N VAL A 106 -2.52 -5.72 -10.42
CA VAL A 106 -2.12 -6.27 -11.73
C VAL A 106 -2.89 -5.64 -12.88
N ALA A 107 -4.20 -5.47 -12.70
CA ALA A 107 -5.07 -4.81 -13.68
C ALA A 107 -6.24 -4.12 -12.98
N ILE A 108 -6.75 -3.06 -13.60
CA ILE A 108 -7.95 -2.35 -13.17
C ILE A 108 -9.04 -2.61 -14.19
N VAL A 109 -10.21 -3.07 -13.72
CA VAL A 109 -11.38 -3.35 -14.57
C VAL A 109 -12.51 -2.41 -14.18
N ALA A 110 -13.03 -1.66 -15.14
CA ALA A 110 -14.16 -0.77 -14.98
C ALA A 110 -15.33 -1.21 -15.88
N GLY A 111 -16.53 -1.21 -15.34
CA GLY A 111 -17.74 -1.58 -16.06
C GLY A 111 -19.02 -1.07 -15.38
N ARG A 112 -20.15 -1.21 -16.05
CA ARG A 112 -21.44 -0.68 -15.60
C ARG A 112 -22.05 -1.48 -14.46
N THR A 113 -21.75 -2.79 -14.38
CA THR A 113 -22.32 -3.66 -13.36
C THR A 113 -21.23 -4.44 -12.60
N LYS A 114 -21.51 -4.74 -11.34
CA LYS A 114 -20.62 -5.54 -10.50
C LYS A 114 -20.43 -6.96 -11.03
N GLU A 115 -21.48 -7.51 -11.64
CA GLU A 115 -21.53 -8.83 -12.25
C GLU A 115 -20.60 -8.91 -13.46
N ALA A 116 -20.67 -7.92 -14.37
CA ALA A 116 -19.79 -7.81 -15.54
C ALA A 116 -18.32 -7.71 -15.11
N VAL A 117 -18.01 -6.81 -14.18
CA VAL A 117 -16.64 -6.62 -13.67
C VAL A 117 -16.11 -7.90 -13.03
N ASN A 118 -16.90 -8.57 -12.19
CA ASN A 118 -16.49 -9.84 -11.57
C ASN A 118 -16.27 -10.96 -12.61
N LYS A 119 -17.08 -11.01 -13.67
CA LYS A 119 -16.93 -11.96 -14.77
C LYS A 119 -15.65 -11.68 -15.56
N ALA A 120 -15.39 -10.43 -15.91
CA ALA A 120 -14.19 -10.02 -16.63
C ALA A 120 -12.92 -10.35 -15.84
N LEU A 121 -12.87 -10.04 -14.54
CA LEU A 121 -11.73 -10.37 -13.67
C LEU A 121 -11.36 -11.86 -13.70
N LYS A 122 -12.36 -12.76 -13.73
CA LYS A 122 -12.13 -14.22 -13.80
C LYS A 122 -11.62 -14.69 -15.17
N LEU A 123 -11.83 -13.90 -16.23
CA LEU A 123 -11.45 -14.25 -17.60
C LEU A 123 -10.06 -13.71 -17.98
N ILE A 124 -9.53 -12.75 -17.24
CA ILE A 124 -8.15 -12.27 -17.42
C ILE A 124 -7.18 -13.41 -17.11
N LYS A 125 -6.24 -13.66 -18.02
CA LYS A 125 -5.19 -14.65 -17.85
C LYS A 125 -3.84 -13.93 -17.75
N VAL A 126 -3.12 -14.15 -16.66
CA VAL A 126 -1.81 -13.58 -16.42
C VAL A 126 -0.77 -14.68 -16.38
N LYS A 127 0.30 -14.51 -17.16
CA LYS A 127 1.47 -15.37 -17.13
C LYS A 127 2.54 -14.69 -16.30
N TYR A 128 2.90 -15.34 -15.18
CA TYR A 128 3.95 -14.86 -14.27
C TYR A 128 5.24 -15.64 -14.43
N GLU A 129 6.33 -14.96 -14.32
CA GLU A 129 7.62 -15.53 -13.93
C GLU A 129 7.76 -15.31 -12.42
N VAL A 130 7.61 -16.38 -11.66
CA VAL A 130 7.67 -16.30 -10.20
C VAL A 130 9.12 -16.19 -9.76
N LEU A 131 9.41 -15.16 -8.97
CA LEU A 131 10.73 -14.87 -8.43
C LEU A 131 10.79 -15.26 -6.94
N GLU A 132 12.00 -15.44 -6.43
CA GLU A 132 12.19 -15.66 -5.01
C GLU A 132 11.83 -14.38 -4.21
N PRO A 133 10.93 -14.48 -3.20
CA PRO A 133 10.52 -13.34 -2.41
C PRO A 133 11.42 -13.12 -1.19
N VAL A 134 11.59 -11.87 -0.77
CA VAL A 134 12.18 -11.52 0.52
C VAL A 134 11.06 -11.33 1.53
N LEU A 135 10.77 -12.36 2.34
CA LEU A 135 9.63 -12.38 3.28
C LEU A 135 10.02 -12.03 4.72
N ASP A 136 11.28 -12.20 5.08
CA ASP A 136 11.81 -11.88 6.39
C ASP A 136 12.53 -10.53 6.32
N PHE A 137 11.93 -9.50 6.93
CA PHE A 137 12.51 -8.16 6.91
C PHE A 137 13.86 -8.07 7.66
N HIS A 138 14.14 -8.95 8.62
CA HIS A 138 15.43 -9.02 9.28
C HIS A 138 16.56 -9.47 8.34
N LYS A 139 16.22 -10.16 7.25
CA LYS A 139 17.14 -10.64 6.22
C LYS A 139 17.07 -9.82 4.93
N ALA A 140 16.28 -8.74 4.93
CA ALA A 140 16.06 -7.94 3.72
C ALA A 140 17.25 -7.02 3.43
N LYS A 141 17.82 -6.39 4.47
CA LYS A 141 18.98 -5.51 4.33
C LYS A 141 20.17 -6.28 3.75
N ASP A 142 20.79 -5.70 2.72
CA ASP A 142 21.95 -6.26 2.00
C ASP A 142 21.70 -7.65 1.37
N ASN A 143 20.42 -8.03 1.18
CA ASN A 143 20.05 -9.24 0.47
C ASN A 143 20.35 -9.12 -1.03
N PRO A 144 20.89 -10.16 -1.70
CA PRO A 144 21.15 -10.10 -3.15
C PRO A 144 19.88 -9.98 -3.98
N ILE A 145 18.73 -10.40 -3.45
CA ILE A 145 17.42 -10.22 -4.09
C ILE A 145 16.89 -8.85 -3.75
N LEU A 146 16.79 -7.98 -4.75
CA LEU A 146 16.31 -6.61 -4.57
C LEU A 146 14.80 -6.52 -4.80
N VAL A 147 14.10 -5.91 -3.84
CA VAL A 147 12.66 -5.63 -3.94
C VAL A 147 12.39 -4.53 -4.96
N HIS A 148 13.26 -3.52 -4.99
CA HIS A 148 13.21 -2.40 -5.93
C HIS A 148 14.55 -2.26 -6.70
N PRO A 149 14.79 -3.10 -7.73
CA PRO A 149 16.03 -3.04 -8.52
C PRO A 149 16.07 -1.88 -9.51
N GLU A 150 14.96 -1.14 -9.69
CA GLU A 150 14.77 -0.15 -10.73
C GLU A 150 15.66 1.08 -10.54
N GLU A 151 16.21 1.61 -11.66
CA GLU A 151 17.08 2.78 -11.63
C GLU A 151 16.30 4.10 -11.43
N ASN A 152 15.02 4.14 -11.81
CA ASN A 152 14.17 5.31 -11.62
C ASN A 152 13.56 5.43 -10.23
N TRP A 153 13.94 4.55 -9.31
CA TRP A 153 13.67 4.68 -7.89
C TRP A 153 14.42 5.88 -7.30
N LYS A 154 13.78 6.63 -6.41
CA LYS A 154 14.41 7.77 -5.73
C LYS A 154 13.79 8.06 -4.38
N SER A 155 14.60 8.64 -3.49
CA SER A 155 14.14 9.32 -2.28
C SER A 155 14.40 10.82 -2.43
N LEU A 156 13.45 11.65 -2.07
CA LEU A 156 13.59 13.12 -2.13
C LEU A 156 14.10 13.70 -0.82
N CYS A 157 14.03 12.93 0.27
CA CYS A 157 14.58 13.30 1.56
C CYS A 157 15.85 12.50 1.86
N PRO A 158 16.83 13.06 2.58
CA PRO A 158 18.06 12.38 2.98
C PRO A 158 17.80 11.45 4.19
N VAL A 159 16.94 10.48 4.05
CA VAL A 159 16.55 9.52 5.11
C VAL A 159 17.40 8.25 5.12
N GLY A 160 18.54 8.24 4.44
CA GLY A 160 19.43 7.07 4.37
C GLY A 160 18.83 5.89 3.58
N ALA A 161 17.88 6.16 2.68
CA ALA A 161 17.26 5.14 1.84
C ALA A 161 18.21 4.68 0.73
N ASP A 162 18.30 3.36 0.50
CA ASP A 162 19.13 2.74 -0.54
C ASP A 162 18.45 1.46 -1.08
N ASN A 163 17.89 1.54 -2.29
CA ASN A 163 17.20 0.41 -2.89
C ASN A 163 18.17 -0.75 -3.27
N LYS A 164 19.44 -0.47 -3.49
CA LYS A 164 20.46 -1.51 -3.75
C LYS A 164 20.80 -2.34 -2.52
N ARG A 165 20.38 -1.89 -1.36
CA ARG A 165 20.54 -2.57 -0.08
C ARG A 165 19.20 -3.03 0.52
N ASN A 166 18.09 -2.89 -0.20
CA ASN A 166 16.72 -3.06 0.32
C ASN A 166 16.44 -2.20 1.57
N LEU A 167 17.02 -1.01 1.63
CA LEU A 167 16.93 -0.11 2.77
C LEU A 167 15.98 1.05 2.44
N CYS A 168 14.84 1.12 3.11
CA CYS A 168 13.85 2.18 2.89
C CYS A 168 14.17 3.47 3.66
N ALA A 169 14.82 3.37 4.80
CA ALA A 169 15.32 4.49 5.60
C ALA A 169 16.35 4.00 6.60
N HIS A 170 17.24 4.91 7.01
CA HIS A 170 18.17 4.71 8.10
C HIS A 170 18.41 6.07 8.78
N ASP A 171 18.32 6.07 10.09
CA ASP A 171 18.63 7.23 10.91
C ASP A 171 19.40 6.78 12.15
N SER A 172 20.31 7.61 12.64
CA SER A 172 21.07 7.37 13.85
C SER A 172 21.22 8.67 14.64
N CYS A 173 21.11 8.58 15.94
CA CYS A 173 21.37 9.67 16.85
C CYS A 173 22.27 9.15 17.97
N GLU A 174 23.40 9.78 18.14
CA GLU A 174 24.37 9.42 19.16
C GLU A 174 24.70 10.66 19.99
N GLU A 175 24.68 10.54 21.32
CA GLU A 175 25.01 11.61 22.23
C GLU A 175 25.97 11.08 23.33
N GLY A 176 27.17 11.64 23.39
CA GLY A 176 28.21 11.20 24.32
C GLY A 176 28.91 9.89 23.90
N ASP A 177 29.71 9.36 24.82
CA ASP A 177 30.41 8.07 24.64
C ASP A 177 29.63 6.95 25.30
N ILE A 178 28.75 6.31 24.47
CA ILE A 178 27.85 5.25 24.94
C ILE A 178 28.60 4.02 25.39
N GLU A 179 29.69 3.65 24.69
CA GLU A 179 30.52 2.49 25.05
C GLU A 179 31.19 2.67 26.41
N ALA A 180 31.72 3.87 26.68
CA ALA A 180 32.31 4.17 27.98
C ALA A 180 31.26 4.17 29.10
N VAL A 181 30.04 4.62 28.84
CA VAL A 181 28.95 4.56 29.81
C VAL A 181 28.57 3.12 30.09
N LEU A 182 28.36 2.30 29.06
CA LEU A 182 28.01 0.88 29.21
C LEU A 182 29.09 0.10 29.96
N ALA A 183 30.37 0.34 29.66
CA ALA A 183 31.47 -0.32 30.33
C ALA A 183 31.53 -0.05 31.84
N ASN A 184 30.95 1.06 32.31
CA ASN A 184 30.90 1.45 33.72
C ASN A 184 29.56 1.16 34.42
N CYS A 185 28.60 0.54 33.71
CA CYS A 185 27.32 0.14 34.29
C CYS A 185 27.46 -1.12 35.16
N GLU A 186 26.87 -1.11 36.35
CA GLU A 186 26.79 -2.29 37.20
C GLU A 186 25.95 -3.41 36.62
N TYR A 187 24.87 -3.05 35.90
CA TYR A 187 23.99 -3.96 35.22
C TYR A 187 23.68 -3.47 33.82
N ILE A 188 23.74 -4.39 32.81
CA ILE A 188 23.33 -4.15 31.45
C ILE A 188 22.24 -5.16 31.13
N ILE A 189 21.09 -4.69 30.62
CA ILE A 189 19.99 -5.52 30.15
C ILE A 189 19.83 -5.25 28.65
N ASP A 190 20.10 -6.25 27.82
CA ASP A 190 19.85 -6.27 26.39
C ASP A 190 18.79 -7.33 26.08
N GLN A 191 17.62 -6.90 25.61
CA GLN A 191 16.49 -7.80 25.41
C GLN A 191 15.62 -7.38 24.24
N VAL A 192 15.17 -8.37 23.46
CA VAL A 192 14.25 -8.17 22.33
C VAL A 192 12.82 -8.43 22.80
N TYR A 193 11.95 -7.46 22.53
CA TYR A 193 10.51 -7.56 22.83
C TYR A 193 9.70 -7.65 21.54
N HIS A 194 8.70 -8.54 21.52
CA HIS A 194 7.78 -8.70 20.41
C HIS A 194 6.36 -8.32 20.81
N THR A 195 5.75 -7.44 20.03
CA THR A 195 4.33 -7.10 20.17
C THR A 195 3.55 -7.65 18.97
N LYS A 196 2.31 -8.07 19.19
CA LYS A 196 1.42 -8.44 18.09
C LYS A 196 0.96 -7.19 17.36
N ALA A 197 0.82 -7.30 16.02
CA ALA A 197 0.16 -6.28 15.24
C ALA A 197 -1.32 -6.18 15.67
N ASN A 198 -1.79 -4.96 15.91
CA ASN A 198 -3.18 -4.69 16.27
C ASN A 198 -3.86 -3.94 15.12
N GLN A 199 -5.13 -4.29 14.88
CA GLN A 199 -6.00 -3.52 14.00
C GLN A 199 -6.37 -2.20 14.70
N GLN A 200 -6.26 -1.09 14.00
CA GLN A 200 -6.86 0.17 14.45
C GLN A 200 -8.39 0.06 14.39
N ALA A 201 -9.06 0.55 15.42
CA ALA A 201 -10.50 0.59 15.50
C ALA A 201 -11.06 1.79 14.69
#